data_f6fbd7f530f9a5c3c7893f57a3ec620e
#
_entry.id   f6fbd7f530f9a5c3c7893f57a3ec620e
#
_cell.length_a   1.000
_cell.length_b   1.000
_cell.length_c   1.000
_cell.angle_alpha   90.00
_cell.angle_beta   90.00
_cell.angle_gamma   90.00
#
_symmetry.space_group_name_H-M   'P 1'
#
loop_
_entity.id
_entity.type
_entity.pdbx_description
1 polymer ?
#
loop_
_entity_poly.entity_id
_entity_poly.type
_entity_poly.pdbx_seq_one_letter_code
_entity_poly.pdbx_strand_id
1 'polypeptide(L)'
;MKITKILVALSFLFAISTANAGELTVTGNMEATYHSQGDKTTGNPLGMDRELKFAGSTELDNGITVSVMQDTSDNLGYGNSQITFGGVAGMFDIYVGSDHDPVDAIDDVTPSAYEEANGSGSGTYTSNDIGDKAGQFGIGAKVSLPILGALNYKYYYNADSAKPSDNASSGDQNGTTGSAYSATLTTNAGDLPVIGSFLDGATLRLGVSETDHSQTANVDDAFDVTAALNYTTGAFSLGVQKKVHNEGESATDATVDATWYKDTAIGIAYAVNDNLSISYNIYDSYKHDNTGAVEQESTAINVGYSVGGMTIGFQEAETSGNNYTANSTDDTRTLGVSVAF
;
A
#
# COMPACT_ATOMS: atom_id res chain seq x y z
N MET A 1 10.00 -26.52 19.06
CA MET A 1 11.01 -26.05 20.03
C MET A 1 11.64 -24.68 19.70
N LYS A 2 11.32 -24.03 18.59
CA LYS A 2 11.84 -22.68 18.23
C LYS A 2 10.88 -21.54 18.59
N ILE A 3 9.58 -21.77 18.56
CA ILE A 3 8.54 -20.77 18.90
C ILE A 3 8.54 -20.42 20.40
N THR A 4 8.82 -21.41 21.27
CA THR A 4 8.86 -21.21 22.72
C THR A 4 9.94 -20.21 23.16
N LYS A 5 11.03 -20.07 22.37
CA LYS A 5 12.11 -19.14 22.70
C LYS A 5 11.78 -17.69 22.32
N ILE A 6 10.95 -17.49 21.30
CA ILE A 6 10.46 -16.15 20.90
C ILE A 6 9.40 -15.67 21.91
N LEU A 7 8.51 -16.54 22.34
CA LEU A 7 7.52 -16.21 23.39
C LEU A 7 8.18 -15.90 24.74
N VAL A 8 9.27 -16.56 25.10
CA VAL A 8 10.04 -16.25 26.32
C VAL A 8 10.77 -14.92 26.19
N ALA A 9 11.28 -14.57 25.02
CA ALA A 9 11.88 -13.23 24.79
C ALA A 9 10.83 -12.11 24.84
N LEU A 10 9.60 -12.36 24.38
CA LEU A 10 8.49 -11.39 24.47
C LEU A 10 8.01 -11.24 25.95
N SER A 11 8.03 -12.30 26.75
CA SER A 11 7.59 -12.21 28.15
C SER A 11 8.52 -11.44 29.09
N PHE A 12 9.79 -11.22 28.72
CA PHE A 12 10.71 -10.34 29.44
C PHE A 12 10.50 -8.84 29.13
N LEU A 13 9.72 -8.48 28.12
CA LEU A 13 9.37 -7.11 27.78
C LEU A 13 8.32 -6.49 28.73
N PHE A 14 7.60 -7.29 29.51
CA PHE A 14 6.52 -6.83 30.38
C PHE A 14 6.92 -6.74 31.87
N ALA A 15 8.12 -6.28 32.18
CA ALA A 15 8.40 -5.77 33.53
C ALA A 15 7.68 -4.42 33.67
N ILE A 16 6.51 -4.43 34.26
CA ILE A 16 5.60 -3.28 34.41
C ILE A 16 6.29 -2.26 35.34
N SER A 17 6.91 -1.26 34.78
CA SER A 17 7.10 0.03 35.45
C SER A 17 5.83 0.85 35.24
N THR A 18 5.57 1.81 36.12
CA THR A 18 4.46 2.76 35.99
C THR A 18 4.60 3.51 34.66
N ALA A 19 3.98 3.00 33.61
CA ALA A 19 3.96 3.68 32.31
C ALA A 19 3.28 5.04 32.52
N ASN A 20 4.02 6.11 32.31
CA ASN A 20 3.38 7.39 32.10
C ASN A 20 2.58 7.25 30.80
N ALA A 21 1.27 7.43 30.89
CA ALA A 21 0.43 7.46 29.68
C ALA A 21 0.98 8.56 28.75
N GLY A 22 1.43 8.15 27.58
CA GLY A 22 1.89 9.08 26.56
C GLY A 22 0.74 9.97 26.10
N GLU A 23 1.07 11.04 25.42
CA GLU A 23 0.08 11.95 24.83
C GLU A 23 -0.73 11.21 23.76
N LEU A 24 -2.05 11.27 23.85
CA LEU A 24 -2.95 10.82 22.80
C LEU A 24 -3.02 11.91 21.72
N THR A 25 -2.60 11.57 20.52
CA THR A 25 -2.73 12.43 19.35
C THR A 25 -3.93 11.96 18.52
N VAL A 26 -4.73 12.90 18.07
CA VAL A 26 -5.80 12.67 17.10
C VAL A 26 -5.46 13.49 15.87
N THR A 27 -5.36 12.84 14.74
CA THR A 27 -5.18 13.46 13.42
C THR A 27 -6.29 12.99 12.51
N GLY A 28 -6.54 13.72 11.43
CA GLY A 28 -7.55 13.32 10.48
C GLY A 28 -7.33 13.95 9.12
N ASN A 29 -8.00 13.37 8.15
CA ASN A 29 -8.14 13.91 6.80
C ASN A 29 -9.60 13.84 6.39
N MET A 30 -10.05 14.87 5.69
CA MET A 30 -11.35 14.89 5.03
C MET A 30 -11.17 15.40 3.61
N GLU A 31 -11.66 14.65 2.65
CA GLU A 31 -11.67 15.06 1.26
C GLU A 31 -13.09 15.08 0.71
N ALA A 32 -13.45 16.18 0.05
CA ALA A 32 -14.66 16.29 -0.73
C ALA A 32 -14.31 16.32 -2.21
N THR A 33 -14.94 15.46 -3.00
CA THR A 33 -14.68 15.34 -4.44
C THR A 33 -15.90 15.69 -5.27
N TYR A 34 -15.65 16.24 -6.45
CA TYR A 34 -16.59 16.32 -7.56
C TYR A 34 -16.00 15.49 -8.71
N HIS A 35 -16.70 14.44 -9.08
CA HIS A 35 -16.27 13.50 -10.10
C HIS A 35 -17.25 13.45 -11.27
N SER A 36 -16.76 13.45 -12.50
CA SER A 36 -17.57 13.29 -13.71
C SER A 36 -16.91 12.32 -14.70
N GLN A 37 -17.73 11.53 -15.38
CA GLN A 37 -17.34 10.63 -16.46
C GLN A 37 -17.86 11.16 -17.80
N GLY A 38 -17.03 11.09 -18.86
CA GLY A 38 -17.37 11.62 -20.18
C GLY A 38 -18.46 10.83 -20.88
N ASP A 39 -18.35 9.51 -20.87
CA ASP A 39 -19.19 8.63 -21.68
C ASP A 39 -20.35 7.98 -20.92
N LYS A 40 -20.49 8.24 -19.63
CA LYS A 40 -21.52 7.68 -18.77
C LYS A 40 -22.34 8.76 -18.08
N THR A 41 -23.60 8.47 -17.84
CA THR A 41 -24.41 9.32 -16.98
C THR A 41 -23.86 9.22 -15.56
N THR A 42 -23.11 10.23 -15.15
CA THR A 42 -22.68 10.38 -13.76
C THR A 42 -23.93 10.50 -12.87
N GLY A 43 -24.04 9.66 -11.85
CA GLY A 43 -25.11 9.76 -10.86
C GLY A 43 -24.93 10.98 -9.95
N ASN A 44 -24.76 10.80 -8.65
CA ASN A 44 -24.33 11.87 -7.76
C ASN A 44 -22.83 12.12 -7.93
N PRO A 45 -22.38 13.28 -8.44
CA PRO A 45 -20.97 13.54 -8.68
C PRO A 45 -20.18 13.88 -7.41
N LEU A 46 -20.85 14.03 -6.27
CA LEU A 46 -20.21 14.43 -5.02
C LEU A 46 -19.82 13.21 -4.19
N GLY A 47 -18.55 13.13 -3.83
CA GLY A 47 -17.99 12.17 -2.90
C GLY A 47 -17.45 12.85 -1.64
N MET A 48 -17.25 12.07 -0.60
CA MET A 48 -16.57 12.52 0.62
C MET A 48 -15.88 11.33 1.27
N ASP A 49 -14.57 11.46 1.45
CA ASP A 49 -13.74 10.59 2.26
C ASP A 49 -13.48 11.22 3.64
N ARG A 50 -13.37 10.38 4.68
CA ARG A 50 -13.20 10.82 6.07
C ARG A 50 -12.42 9.78 6.85
N GLU A 51 -11.28 10.18 7.36
CA GLU A 51 -10.43 9.34 8.15
C GLU A 51 -10.01 10.03 9.45
N LEU A 52 -10.01 9.30 10.55
CA LEU A 52 -9.47 9.71 11.84
C LEU A 52 -8.45 8.68 12.31
N LYS A 53 -7.32 9.18 12.81
CA LYS A 53 -6.27 8.36 13.39
C LYS A 53 -6.01 8.77 14.84
N PHE A 54 -6.10 7.82 15.73
CA PHE A 54 -5.76 7.93 17.15
C PHE A 54 -4.41 7.26 17.36
N ALA A 55 -3.45 7.99 17.91
CA ALA A 55 -2.11 7.46 18.16
C ALA A 55 -1.61 7.86 19.54
N GLY A 56 -0.86 6.98 20.15
CA GLY A 56 -0.21 7.25 21.42
C GLY A 56 1.11 6.50 21.52
N SER A 57 2.05 7.00 22.31
CA SER A 57 3.33 6.33 22.52
C SER A 57 3.82 6.53 23.96
N THR A 58 4.63 5.57 24.42
CA THR A 58 5.33 5.64 25.69
C THR A 58 6.69 5.00 25.54
N GLU A 59 7.65 5.43 26.37
CA GLU A 59 8.96 4.79 26.43
C GLU A 59 9.02 3.91 27.68
N LEU A 60 9.55 2.71 27.52
CA LEU A 60 9.82 1.79 28.61
C LEU A 60 11.18 2.11 29.26
N ASP A 61 11.38 1.69 30.51
CA ASP A 61 12.64 1.93 31.26
C ASP A 61 13.89 1.40 30.56
N ASN A 62 13.74 0.44 29.66
CA ASN A 62 14.83 -0.12 28.85
C ASN A 62 15.09 0.63 27.52
N GLY A 63 14.42 1.77 27.29
CA GLY A 63 14.57 2.60 26.09
C GLY A 63 13.77 2.11 24.88
N ILE A 64 12.94 1.07 25.02
CA ILE A 64 12.02 0.65 23.96
C ILE A 64 10.82 1.59 23.92
N THR A 65 10.52 2.14 22.75
CA THR A 65 9.29 2.90 22.55
C THR A 65 8.14 1.95 22.20
N VAL A 66 7.03 2.04 22.94
CA VAL A 66 5.78 1.36 22.58
C VAL A 66 4.83 2.39 22.01
N SER A 67 4.41 2.22 20.78
CA SER A 67 3.38 3.04 20.15
C SER A 67 2.16 2.20 19.79
N VAL A 68 1.00 2.83 19.89
CA VAL A 68 -0.28 2.25 19.52
C VAL A 68 -0.97 3.18 18.55
N MET A 69 -1.67 2.62 17.58
CA MET A 69 -2.51 3.38 16.68
C MET A 69 -3.81 2.62 16.38
N GLN A 70 -4.84 3.39 16.13
CA GLN A 70 -6.13 2.97 15.61
C GLN A 70 -6.62 4.03 14.65
N ASP A 71 -6.99 3.65 13.44
CA ASP A 71 -7.67 4.53 12.51
C ASP A 71 -9.12 4.12 12.28
N THR A 72 -9.84 4.96 11.58
CA THR A 72 -11.19 4.69 11.08
C THR A 72 -11.15 4.69 9.56
N SER A 73 -11.89 3.79 8.96
CA SER A 73 -12.23 3.86 7.54
C SER A 73 -13.35 4.86 7.29
N ASP A 74 -13.77 4.99 6.07
CA ASP A 74 -14.92 5.78 5.63
C ASP A 74 -16.14 5.62 6.56
N ASN A 75 -16.85 6.72 6.76
CA ASN A 75 -18.01 6.77 7.63
C ASN A 75 -17.75 6.43 9.10
N LEU A 76 -16.50 6.59 9.58
CA LEU A 76 -16.06 6.24 10.93
C LEU A 76 -16.22 4.75 11.25
N GLY A 77 -16.14 3.90 10.23
CA GLY A 77 -16.04 2.46 10.41
C GLY A 77 -14.73 2.07 11.10
N TYR A 78 -14.61 0.82 11.48
CA TYR A 78 -13.34 0.28 11.96
C TYR A 78 -12.34 0.26 10.79
N GLY A 79 -11.19 0.86 10.99
CA GLY A 79 -10.05 0.78 10.09
C GLY A 79 -8.99 -0.17 10.63
N ASN A 80 -7.76 0.29 10.68
CA ASN A 80 -6.62 -0.51 11.11
C ASN A 80 -6.21 -0.24 12.55
N SER A 81 -5.51 -1.19 13.15
CA SER A 81 -4.90 -1.02 14.47
C SER A 81 -3.54 -1.69 14.54
N GLN A 82 -2.62 -1.08 15.30
CA GLN A 82 -1.27 -1.61 15.45
C GLN A 82 -0.65 -1.26 16.78
N ILE A 83 0.14 -2.19 17.30
CA ILE A 83 1.10 -1.95 18.40
C ILE A 83 2.49 -2.13 17.81
N THR A 84 3.36 -1.13 18.04
CA THR A 84 4.76 -1.17 17.59
C THR A 84 5.70 -1.05 18.79
N PHE A 85 6.71 -1.90 18.83
CA PHE A 85 7.83 -1.86 19.76
C PHE A 85 9.05 -1.37 19.00
N GLY A 86 9.37 -0.08 19.14
CA GLY A 86 10.46 0.57 18.43
C GLY A 86 11.78 0.48 19.16
N GLY A 87 12.88 0.35 18.41
CA GLY A 87 14.24 0.31 18.97
C GLY A 87 14.61 -0.99 19.68
N VAL A 88 13.93 -2.08 19.41
CA VAL A 88 14.26 -3.40 19.99
C VAL A 88 15.66 -3.81 19.57
N ALA A 89 16.50 -4.14 20.56
CA ALA A 89 17.93 -4.39 20.38
C ALA A 89 18.68 -3.26 19.64
N GLY A 90 18.15 -2.03 19.67
CA GLY A 90 18.73 -0.85 19.07
C GLY A 90 18.64 -0.77 17.54
N MET A 91 17.91 -1.68 16.88
CA MET A 91 17.86 -1.72 15.42
C MET A 91 16.54 -2.19 14.81
N PHE A 92 15.67 -2.85 15.58
CA PHE A 92 14.42 -3.40 15.06
C PHE A 92 13.22 -2.65 15.59
N ASP A 93 12.23 -2.42 14.72
CA ASP A 93 10.87 -2.15 15.14
C ASP A 93 10.06 -3.43 14.91
N ILE A 94 9.41 -3.94 15.95
CA ILE A 94 8.54 -5.12 15.87
C ILE A 94 7.10 -4.62 16.03
N TYR A 95 6.21 -5.03 15.15
CA TYR A 95 4.83 -4.59 15.21
C TYR A 95 3.84 -5.75 15.06
N VAL A 96 2.66 -5.57 15.64
CA VAL A 96 1.54 -6.51 15.57
C VAL A 96 0.27 -5.71 15.32
N GLY A 97 -0.48 -6.09 14.30
CA GLY A 97 -1.74 -5.41 13.98
C GLY A 97 -2.19 -5.67 12.55
N SER A 98 -3.23 -4.94 12.15
CA SER A 98 -3.82 -4.97 10.82
C SER A 98 -3.33 -3.84 9.91
N ASP A 99 -2.67 -2.83 10.48
CA ASP A 99 -2.05 -1.75 9.71
C ASP A 99 -0.78 -2.24 9.01
N HIS A 100 -0.41 -1.60 7.90
CA HIS A 100 0.81 -1.83 7.15
C HIS A 100 0.95 -3.22 6.52
N ASP A 101 0.48 -3.36 5.29
CA ASP A 101 1.11 -4.31 4.38
C ASP A 101 2.38 -3.68 3.80
N PRO A 102 3.57 -4.31 3.94
CA PRO A 102 4.79 -3.76 3.38
C PRO A 102 4.78 -3.55 1.87
N VAL A 103 4.14 -4.43 1.09
CA VAL A 103 4.09 -4.33 -0.38
C VAL A 103 3.05 -3.31 -0.83
N ASP A 104 1.87 -3.30 -0.22
CA ASP A 104 0.84 -2.30 -0.43
C ASP A 104 1.38 -0.86 -0.21
N ALA A 105 2.18 -0.66 0.83
CA ALA A 105 2.82 0.63 1.11
C ALA A 105 3.79 1.13 0.01
N ILE A 106 4.09 0.32 -1.00
CA ILE A 106 4.99 0.67 -2.11
C ILE A 106 4.41 0.28 -3.48
N ASP A 107 3.15 -0.07 -3.57
CA ASP A 107 2.57 -0.52 -4.83
C ASP A 107 2.16 0.64 -5.75
N ASP A 108 1.95 1.83 -5.21
CA ASP A 108 1.64 3.07 -5.91
C ASP A 108 2.58 4.20 -5.45
N VAL A 109 3.73 4.32 -6.11
CA VAL A 109 4.76 5.27 -5.67
C VAL A 109 5.32 6.14 -6.80
N THR A 110 4.67 6.18 -7.95
CA THR A 110 5.09 7.08 -9.03
C THR A 110 4.71 8.54 -8.72
N PRO A 111 5.56 9.53 -9.05
CA PRO A 111 5.28 10.92 -8.72
C PRO A 111 4.00 11.42 -9.40
N SER A 112 3.08 11.95 -8.60
CA SER A 112 1.88 12.63 -9.04
C SER A 112 1.66 13.94 -8.29
N ALA A 113 0.94 14.89 -8.91
CA ALA A 113 0.57 16.16 -8.29
C ALA A 113 -0.76 16.07 -7.51
N TYR A 114 -1.56 15.05 -7.78
CA TYR A 114 -2.81 14.77 -7.08
C TYR A 114 -3.03 13.26 -7.04
N GLU A 115 -3.64 12.67 -8.05
CA GLU A 115 -3.92 11.24 -8.16
C GLU A 115 -3.03 10.59 -9.20
N GLU A 116 -2.71 9.31 -9.08
CA GLU A 116 -2.08 8.55 -10.13
C GLU A 116 -3.07 8.22 -11.27
N ALA A 117 -2.57 7.78 -12.43
CA ALA A 117 -3.44 7.48 -13.58
C ALA A 117 -4.40 6.31 -13.30
N ASN A 118 -4.03 5.42 -12.39
CA ASN A 118 -4.86 4.31 -11.91
C ASN A 118 -5.91 4.74 -10.88
N GLY A 119 -5.82 5.91 -10.29
CA GLY A 119 -6.78 6.47 -9.33
C GLY A 119 -8.00 7.15 -9.97
N SER A 120 -8.32 6.86 -11.23
CA SER A 120 -9.35 7.61 -11.99
C SER A 120 -10.77 7.53 -11.43
N GLY A 121 -11.03 6.77 -10.38
CA GLY A 121 -12.29 6.80 -9.64
C GLY A 121 -13.55 6.40 -10.43
N SER A 122 -13.39 5.93 -11.65
CA SER A 122 -14.51 5.64 -12.55
C SER A 122 -15.36 4.43 -12.09
N GLY A 123 -14.92 3.69 -11.09
CA GLY A 123 -15.54 2.46 -10.64
C GLY A 123 -15.54 1.31 -11.67
N THR A 124 -14.98 1.57 -12.83
CA THR A 124 -14.81 0.61 -13.92
C THR A 124 -13.33 0.29 -14.18
N TYR A 125 -12.45 1.05 -13.59
CA TYR A 125 -11.03 0.80 -13.59
C TYR A 125 -10.69 -0.27 -12.55
N THR A 126 -9.99 -1.30 -12.95
CA THR A 126 -9.47 -2.31 -12.02
C THR A 126 -7.99 -1.99 -11.82
N SER A 127 -7.66 -1.39 -10.67
CA SER A 127 -6.29 -1.34 -10.19
C SER A 127 -5.91 -2.74 -9.71
N ASN A 128 -4.74 -3.21 -10.09
CA ASN A 128 -4.21 -4.42 -9.50
C ASN A 128 -3.38 -4.00 -8.28
N ASP A 129 -4.09 -3.76 -7.19
CA ASP A 129 -3.45 -3.52 -5.91
C ASP A 129 -2.77 -4.81 -5.49
N ILE A 130 -1.50 -4.73 -5.18
CA ILE A 130 -0.70 -5.86 -4.77
C ILE A 130 -0.38 -5.78 -3.29
N GLY A 131 -0.25 -6.93 -2.66
CA GLY A 131 0.05 -6.99 -1.22
C GLY A 131 -1.15 -6.74 -0.33
N ASP A 132 -2.34 -6.40 -0.84
CA ASP A 132 -3.53 -6.01 -0.10
C ASP A 132 -3.97 -7.09 0.92
N LYS A 133 -3.25 -7.13 2.04
CA LYS A 133 -3.60 -7.87 3.24
C LYS A 133 -4.09 -6.92 4.33
N ALA A 134 -4.53 -5.72 3.93
CA ALA A 134 -5.10 -4.73 4.83
C ALA A 134 -6.28 -5.31 5.62
N GLY A 135 -6.40 -4.93 6.88
CA GLY A 135 -7.41 -5.47 7.78
C GLY A 135 -7.08 -6.84 8.38
N GLN A 136 -6.01 -7.51 7.97
CA GLN A 136 -5.59 -8.80 8.49
C GLN A 136 -4.50 -8.65 9.55
N PHE A 137 -4.67 -9.33 10.69
CA PHE A 137 -3.70 -9.27 11.76
C PHE A 137 -2.45 -10.09 11.44
N GLY A 138 -1.30 -9.45 11.56
CA GLY A 138 -0.01 -10.05 11.36
C GLY A 138 1.03 -9.55 12.34
N ILE A 139 2.19 -10.18 12.32
CA ILE A 139 3.38 -9.76 13.04
C ILE A 139 4.46 -9.40 12.04
N GLY A 140 5.07 -8.24 12.22
CA GLY A 140 6.11 -7.77 11.31
C GLY A 140 7.32 -7.21 12.05
N ALA A 141 8.37 -6.99 11.28
CA ALA A 141 9.58 -6.32 11.74
C ALA A 141 10.14 -5.41 10.63
N LYS A 142 10.57 -4.22 11.05
CA LYS A 142 11.30 -3.28 10.22
C LYS A 142 12.70 -3.11 10.76
N VAL A 143 13.69 -3.11 9.89
CA VAL A 143 15.09 -2.89 10.24
C VAL A 143 15.73 -1.94 9.24
N SER A 144 16.50 -0.97 9.76
CA SER A 144 17.34 -0.10 8.93
C SER A 144 18.72 -0.73 8.80
N LEU A 145 19.07 -1.16 7.60
CA LEU A 145 20.34 -1.79 7.29
C LEU A 145 21.30 -0.73 6.74
N PRO A 146 22.52 -0.59 7.29
CA PRO A 146 23.52 0.30 6.71
C PRO A 146 23.75 -0.06 5.23
N ILE A 147 23.75 0.94 4.34
CA ILE A 147 23.97 0.82 2.88
C ILE A 147 22.78 0.20 2.12
N LEU A 148 22.10 -0.80 2.69
CA LEU A 148 21.00 -1.50 2.03
C LEU A 148 19.63 -0.85 2.23
N GLY A 149 19.52 0.12 3.17
CA GLY A 149 18.27 0.82 3.42
C GLY A 149 17.33 0.11 4.41
N ALA A 150 16.04 0.32 4.26
CA ALA A 150 15.02 -0.22 5.15
C ALA A 150 14.42 -1.52 4.60
N LEU A 151 14.54 -2.58 5.36
CA LEU A 151 13.85 -3.85 5.13
C LEU A 151 12.63 -3.91 6.05
N ASN A 152 11.46 -4.20 5.48
CA ASN A 152 10.22 -4.42 6.21
C ASN A 152 9.66 -5.79 5.83
N TYR A 153 9.20 -6.56 6.81
CA TYR A 153 8.64 -7.89 6.63
C TYR A 153 7.43 -8.06 7.55
N LYS A 154 6.35 -8.61 7.03
CA LYS A 154 5.15 -8.97 7.81
C LYS A 154 4.68 -10.36 7.43
N TYR A 155 4.26 -11.12 8.42
CA TYR A 155 3.68 -12.44 8.30
C TYR A 155 2.26 -12.44 8.86
N TYR A 156 1.36 -12.99 8.08
CA TYR A 156 -0.05 -13.15 8.39
C TYR A 156 -0.31 -14.64 8.62
N TYR A 157 -0.76 -14.99 9.80
CA TYR A 157 -0.90 -16.40 10.16
C TYR A 157 -2.05 -17.10 9.43
N ASN A 158 -3.13 -16.40 9.19
CA ASN A 158 -4.25 -16.85 8.36
C ASN A 158 -4.88 -15.62 7.73
N ALA A 159 -4.68 -15.49 6.43
CA ALA A 159 -5.06 -14.29 5.71
C ALA A 159 -6.58 -14.01 5.76
N ASP A 160 -7.43 -15.02 5.84
CA ASP A 160 -8.90 -14.85 5.86
C ASP A 160 -9.48 -14.53 7.24
N SER A 161 -8.71 -14.59 8.31
CA SER A 161 -9.26 -14.47 9.64
C SER A 161 -8.80 -13.22 10.39
N ALA A 162 -9.19 -12.05 9.90
CA ALA A 162 -9.09 -10.84 10.71
C ALA A 162 -9.90 -11.02 11.99
N LYS A 163 -9.25 -10.94 13.14
CA LYS A 163 -9.91 -11.04 14.45
C LYS A 163 -9.70 -9.73 15.20
N PRO A 164 -10.65 -8.81 15.17
CA PRO A 164 -10.53 -7.52 15.84
C PRO A 164 -10.70 -7.60 17.37
N SER A 165 -10.98 -8.78 17.92
CA SER A 165 -11.16 -8.97 19.36
C SER A 165 -9.98 -9.70 19.99
N ASP A 166 -9.67 -9.37 21.24
CA ASP A 166 -8.75 -10.15 22.03
C ASP A 166 -9.27 -11.60 22.24
N ASN A 167 -8.40 -12.50 22.63
CA ASN A 167 -8.76 -13.89 22.89
C ASN A 167 -9.34 -14.64 21.68
N ALA A 168 -9.05 -14.17 20.49
CA ALA A 168 -9.51 -14.78 19.25
C ALA A 168 -8.71 -16.06 18.94
N SER A 169 -8.88 -17.07 19.77
CA SER A 169 -8.16 -18.35 19.63
C SER A 169 -8.83 -19.33 18.67
N SER A 170 -10.00 -19.03 18.18
CA SER A 170 -10.67 -19.93 17.26
C SER A 170 -10.07 -19.76 15.87
N GLY A 171 -9.03 -20.48 15.61
CA GLY A 171 -8.64 -20.77 14.26
C GLY A 171 -9.73 -21.60 13.57
N ASP A 172 -10.83 -20.97 13.19
CA ASP A 172 -11.70 -21.57 12.21
C ASP A 172 -10.97 -21.45 10.89
N GLN A 173 -10.28 -22.52 10.55
CA GLN A 173 -9.47 -22.68 9.33
C GLN A 173 -10.35 -22.93 8.11
N ASN A 174 -11.60 -22.46 8.12
CA ASN A 174 -12.54 -22.64 7.03
C ASN A 174 -12.39 -21.59 5.93
N GLY A 175 -11.36 -20.74 6.02
CA GLY A 175 -10.99 -19.82 4.95
C GLY A 175 -10.37 -20.54 3.75
N THR A 176 -10.47 -19.93 2.60
CA THR A 176 -9.85 -20.42 1.34
C THR A 176 -8.36 -20.12 1.28
N THR A 177 -7.88 -19.19 2.09
CA THR A 177 -6.49 -18.77 2.15
C THR A 177 -5.81 -19.24 3.44
N GLY A 178 -4.56 -19.62 3.32
CA GLY A 178 -3.68 -19.99 4.43
C GLY A 178 -2.94 -18.78 5.02
N SER A 179 -1.66 -18.98 5.29
CA SER A 179 -0.77 -17.90 5.71
C SER A 179 -0.37 -17.02 4.53
N ALA A 180 0.05 -15.80 4.83
CA ALA A 180 0.65 -14.92 3.84
C ALA A 180 1.90 -14.24 4.40
N TYR A 181 2.75 -13.74 3.52
CA TYR A 181 3.82 -12.83 3.92
C TYR A 181 3.98 -11.69 2.91
N SER A 182 4.54 -10.61 3.38
CA SER A 182 4.86 -9.44 2.57
C SER A 182 6.22 -8.89 3.01
N ALA A 183 7.08 -8.56 2.05
CA ALA A 183 8.42 -8.06 2.33
C ALA A 183 8.84 -6.98 1.35
N THR A 184 9.47 -5.92 1.85
CA THR A 184 9.97 -4.82 1.02
C THR A 184 11.37 -4.40 1.43
N LEU A 185 12.11 -3.91 0.43
CA LEU A 185 13.37 -3.20 0.61
C LEU A 185 13.27 -1.81 -0.03
N THR A 186 13.51 -0.77 0.76
CA THR A 186 13.60 0.60 0.27
C THR A 186 15.00 1.13 0.53
N THR A 187 15.67 1.58 -0.50
CA THR A 187 17.05 2.08 -0.41
C THR A 187 17.27 3.31 -1.29
N ASN A 188 18.25 4.14 -0.92
CA ASN A 188 18.80 5.13 -1.83
C ASN A 188 19.67 4.40 -2.87
N ALA A 189 19.32 4.49 -4.13
CA ALA A 189 20.06 3.79 -5.19
C ALA A 189 21.52 4.26 -5.32
N GLY A 190 21.82 5.50 -4.92
CA GLY A 190 23.17 6.05 -4.88
C GLY A 190 24.09 5.39 -3.84
N ASP A 191 23.53 4.80 -2.80
CA ASP A 191 24.30 4.11 -1.74
C ASP A 191 24.71 2.69 -2.16
N LEU A 192 24.14 2.16 -3.26
CA LEU A 192 24.43 0.81 -3.72
C LEU A 192 25.80 0.75 -4.42
N PRO A 193 26.71 -0.18 -4.04
CA PRO A 193 28.10 -0.20 -4.53
C PRO A 193 28.27 -0.36 -6.04
N VAL A 194 27.27 -0.92 -6.73
CA VAL A 194 27.35 -1.22 -8.16
C VAL A 194 26.72 -0.12 -9.02
N ILE A 195 25.75 0.59 -8.49
CA ILE A 195 24.98 1.61 -9.21
C ILE A 195 25.56 3.00 -8.98
N GLY A 196 26.15 3.21 -7.80
CA GLY A 196 26.98 4.37 -7.45
C GLY A 196 26.33 5.74 -7.69
N SER A 197 27.17 6.74 -7.79
CA SER A 197 26.78 8.15 -7.90
C SER A 197 25.94 8.53 -9.14
N PHE A 198 25.70 7.62 -10.06
CA PHE A 198 24.83 7.87 -11.23
C PHE A 198 23.35 8.05 -10.84
N LEU A 199 22.92 7.43 -9.75
CA LEU A 199 21.55 7.49 -9.24
C LEU A 199 21.50 8.11 -7.84
N ASP A 200 22.45 8.98 -7.52
CA ASP A 200 22.37 9.76 -6.29
C ASP A 200 21.08 10.58 -6.25
N GLY A 201 20.33 10.47 -5.15
CA GLY A 201 18.99 11.04 -5.01
C GLY A 201 17.85 10.19 -5.60
N ALA A 202 18.14 9.02 -6.17
CA ALA A 202 17.10 8.09 -6.56
C ALA A 202 16.77 7.10 -5.44
N THR A 203 15.48 6.82 -5.27
CA THR A 203 14.98 5.81 -4.34
C THR A 203 14.55 4.57 -5.10
N LEU A 204 15.16 3.43 -4.78
CA LEU A 204 14.76 2.11 -5.26
C LEU A 204 13.87 1.43 -4.20
N ARG A 205 12.75 0.89 -4.64
CA ARG A 205 11.84 0.08 -3.83
C ARG A 205 11.64 -1.26 -4.50
N LEU A 206 11.72 -2.33 -3.72
CA LEU A 206 11.48 -3.70 -4.17
C LEU A 206 10.51 -4.34 -3.19
N GLY A 207 9.53 -5.08 -3.69
CA GLY A 207 8.54 -5.76 -2.88
C GLY A 207 8.20 -7.14 -3.40
N VAL A 208 7.86 -8.05 -2.50
CA VAL A 208 7.36 -9.39 -2.79
C VAL A 208 6.36 -9.81 -1.73
N SER A 209 5.24 -10.37 -2.15
CA SER A 209 4.28 -11.03 -1.26
C SER A 209 3.83 -12.37 -1.81
N GLU A 210 3.35 -13.22 -0.94
CA GLU A 210 2.80 -14.54 -1.28
C GLU A 210 1.63 -14.85 -0.35
N THR A 211 0.60 -15.45 -0.90
CA THR A 211 -0.56 -15.94 -0.15
C THR A 211 -0.72 -17.43 -0.41
N ASP A 212 -0.65 -18.23 0.65
CA ASP A 212 -0.82 -19.67 0.62
C ASP A 212 -2.31 -20.01 0.46
N HIS A 213 -2.65 -20.68 -0.61
CA HIS A 213 -3.99 -21.19 -0.90
C HIS A 213 -4.17 -22.66 -0.52
N SER A 214 -3.29 -23.20 0.30
CA SER A 214 -3.24 -24.64 0.68
C SER A 214 -4.52 -25.16 1.35
N GLN A 215 -5.39 -24.29 1.84
CA GLN A 215 -6.69 -24.69 2.40
C GLN A 215 -7.72 -25.01 1.31
N THR A 216 -7.49 -24.56 0.10
CA THR A 216 -8.32 -24.92 -1.06
C THR A 216 -7.58 -26.00 -1.84
N ALA A 217 -8.09 -27.24 -1.79
CA ALA A 217 -7.46 -28.33 -2.53
C ALA A 217 -7.32 -27.94 -4.00
N ASN A 218 -6.10 -27.98 -4.52
CA ASN A 218 -5.75 -27.75 -5.91
C ASN A 218 -5.78 -26.28 -6.39
N VAL A 219 -5.40 -25.34 -5.56
CA VAL A 219 -5.08 -23.97 -5.98
C VAL A 219 -3.61 -23.69 -5.64
N ASP A 220 -2.84 -23.22 -6.60
CA ASP A 220 -1.47 -22.77 -6.37
C ASP A 220 -1.46 -21.41 -5.63
N ASP A 221 -0.34 -21.10 -4.98
CA ASP A 221 -0.20 -19.90 -4.20
C ASP A 221 -0.20 -18.65 -5.09
N ALA A 222 -0.90 -17.61 -4.63
CA ALA A 222 -0.84 -16.30 -5.25
C ALA A 222 0.44 -15.56 -4.86
N PHE A 223 1.01 -14.79 -5.78
CA PHE A 223 2.20 -14.00 -5.48
C PHE A 223 2.19 -12.63 -6.17
N ASP A 224 2.86 -11.68 -5.53
CA ASP A 224 3.08 -10.33 -6.01
C ASP A 224 4.55 -9.98 -6.03
N VAL A 225 4.96 -9.22 -7.03
CA VAL A 225 6.30 -8.63 -7.11
C VAL A 225 6.18 -7.19 -7.59
N THR A 226 6.88 -6.26 -6.94
CA THR A 226 6.99 -4.88 -7.39
C THR A 226 8.42 -4.37 -7.35
N ALA A 227 8.74 -3.48 -8.29
CA ALA A 227 9.98 -2.73 -8.31
C ALA A 227 9.70 -1.30 -8.79
N ALA A 228 10.12 -0.30 -8.02
CA ALA A 228 9.97 1.10 -8.35
C ALA A 228 11.29 1.86 -8.21
N LEU A 229 11.53 2.79 -9.11
CA LEU A 229 12.65 3.73 -9.07
C LEU A 229 12.10 5.15 -9.21
N ASN A 230 12.34 5.97 -8.20
CA ASN A 230 11.94 7.38 -8.18
C ASN A 230 13.18 8.26 -8.07
N TYR A 231 13.23 9.34 -8.85
CA TYR A 231 14.32 10.28 -8.85
C TYR A 231 13.79 11.72 -8.82
N THR A 232 14.30 12.52 -7.88
CA THR A 232 13.94 13.93 -7.77
C THR A 232 15.19 14.79 -7.98
N THR A 233 15.08 15.75 -8.88
CA THR A 233 16.14 16.72 -9.16
C THR A 233 15.58 18.12 -9.36
N GLY A 234 15.95 19.06 -8.48
CA GLY A 234 15.37 20.39 -8.49
C GLY A 234 13.85 20.34 -8.31
N ALA A 235 13.12 20.93 -9.26
CA ALA A 235 11.65 20.95 -9.27
C ALA A 235 11.01 19.73 -9.97
N PHE A 236 11.78 18.81 -10.52
CA PHE A 236 11.29 17.64 -11.24
C PHE A 236 11.37 16.39 -10.41
N SER A 237 10.31 15.59 -10.45
CA SER A 237 10.28 14.22 -9.94
C SER A 237 9.87 13.28 -11.06
N LEU A 238 10.61 12.18 -11.20
CA LEU A 238 10.42 11.15 -12.22
C LEU A 238 10.29 9.81 -11.51
N GLY A 239 9.40 8.95 -11.96
CA GLY A 239 9.25 7.62 -11.39
C GLY A 239 8.81 6.59 -12.43
N VAL A 240 9.27 5.37 -12.23
CA VAL A 240 8.81 4.20 -12.96
C VAL A 240 8.61 3.07 -11.96
N GLN A 241 7.52 2.35 -12.14
CA GLN A 241 7.18 1.18 -11.34
C GLN A 241 6.74 0.05 -12.25
N LYS A 242 7.09 -1.18 -11.87
CA LYS A 242 6.55 -2.41 -12.45
C LYS A 242 6.01 -3.31 -11.38
N LYS A 243 4.80 -3.83 -11.62
CA LYS A 243 4.14 -4.81 -10.75
C LYS A 243 3.85 -6.08 -11.55
N VAL A 244 3.87 -7.22 -10.87
CA VAL A 244 3.35 -8.49 -11.37
C VAL A 244 2.49 -9.06 -10.27
N HIS A 245 1.26 -9.40 -10.60
CA HIS A 245 0.32 -10.09 -9.73
C HIS A 245 -0.10 -11.40 -10.38
N ASN A 246 -0.06 -12.51 -9.63
CA ASN A 246 -0.55 -13.82 -10.03
C ASN A 246 -1.57 -14.29 -9.01
N GLU A 247 -2.81 -14.52 -9.46
CA GLU A 247 -3.91 -14.92 -8.57
C GLU A 247 -3.84 -16.38 -8.08
N GLY A 248 -2.81 -17.13 -8.51
CA GLY A 248 -2.74 -18.57 -8.28
C GLY A 248 -3.56 -19.37 -9.28
N GLU A 249 -3.12 -20.57 -9.59
CA GLU A 249 -3.76 -21.48 -10.56
C GLU A 249 -4.72 -22.44 -9.86
N SER A 250 -5.89 -22.67 -10.45
CA SER A 250 -6.80 -23.71 -9.99
C SER A 250 -6.49 -25.05 -10.66
N ALA A 251 -5.87 -25.96 -9.93
CA ALA A 251 -5.51 -27.29 -10.44
C ALA A 251 -6.70 -28.24 -10.68
N THR A 252 -7.94 -27.82 -10.35
CA THR A 252 -9.14 -28.61 -10.65
C THR A 252 -9.62 -28.46 -12.08
N ASP A 253 -9.16 -27.44 -12.77
CA ASP A 253 -9.45 -27.22 -14.18
C ASP A 253 -8.13 -26.89 -14.91
N ALA A 254 -7.42 -27.93 -15.33
CA ALA A 254 -6.19 -27.80 -16.10
C ALA A 254 -6.34 -27.06 -17.45
N THR A 255 -7.53 -26.55 -17.74
CA THR A 255 -7.82 -25.69 -18.89
C THR A 255 -7.87 -24.21 -18.53
N VAL A 256 -7.77 -23.85 -17.24
CA VAL A 256 -7.75 -22.48 -16.75
C VAL A 256 -6.33 -22.14 -16.31
N ASP A 257 -5.60 -21.44 -17.17
CA ASP A 257 -4.33 -20.84 -16.79
C ASP A 257 -4.57 -19.80 -15.67
N ALA A 258 -3.59 -19.69 -14.76
CA ALA A 258 -3.63 -18.66 -13.74
C ALA A 258 -3.81 -17.27 -14.38
N THR A 259 -4.73 -16.49 -13.83
CA THR A 259 -4.82 -15.07 -14.20
C THR A 259 -3.62 -14.34 -13.61
N TRP A 260 -2.93 -13.61 -14.46
CA TRP A 260 -1.84 -12.76 -14.00
C TRP A 260 -1.84 -11.41 -14.69
N TYR A 261 -1.30 -10.43 -14.00
CA TYR A 261 -1.24 -9.04 -14.43
C TYR A 261 0.20 -8.57 -14.46
N LYS A 262 0.51 -7.71 -15.42
CA LYS A 262 1.76 -6.96 -15.50
C LYS A 262 1.47 -5.51 -15.67
N ASP A 263 1.86 -4.72 -14.68
CA ASP A 263 1.60 -3.31 -14.66
C ASP A 263 2.89 -2.52 -14.84
N THR A 264 2.79 -1.41 -15.50
CA THR A 264 3.85 -0.42 -15.64
C THR A 264 3.26 0.95 -15.36
N ALA A 265 3.74 1.61 -14.31
CA ALA A 265 3.40 2.99 -14.02
C ALA A 265 4.60 3.90 -14.31
N ILE A 266 4.34 5.07 -14.89
CA ILE A 266 5.32 6.12 -15.12
C ILE A 266 4.71 7.43 -14.66
N GLY A 267 5.45 8.18 -13.82
CA GLY A 267 5.03 9.49 -13.35
C GLY A 267 6.10 10.53 -13.57
N ILE A 268 5.68 11.71 -14.04
CA ILE A 268 6.50 12.91 -14.14
C ILE A 268 5.76 14.04 -13.44
N ALA A 269 6.35 14.60 -12.39
CA ALA A 269 5.80 15.75 -11.67
C ALA A 269 6.76 16.93 -11.70
N TYR A 270 6.21 18.14 -11.71
CA TYR A 270 6.94 19.39 -11.70
C TYR A 270 6.36 20.35 -10.66
N ALA A 271 7.15 20.75 -9.68
CA ALA A 271 6.82 21.79 -8.72
C ALA A 271 6.99 23.17 -9.39
N VAL A 272 5.88 23.80 -9.76
CA VAL A 272 5.87 25.14 -10.38
C VAL A 272 6.33 26.19 -9.36
N ASN A 273 5.92 26.01 -8.11
CA ASN A 273 6.35 26.78 -6.93
C ASN A 273 6.02 25.97 -5.67
N ASP A 274 6.24 26.54 -4.49
CA ASP A 274 6.04 25.89 -3.18
C ASP A 274 4.60 25.40 -2.94
N ASN A 275 3.62 25.91 -3.67
CA ASN A 275 2.20 25.60 -3.47
C ASN A 275 1.57 24.87 -4.67
N LEU A 276 2.14 24.98 -5.87
CA LEU A 276 1.55 24.49 -7.11
C LEU A 276 2.44 23.44 -7.77
N SER A 277 1.88 22.29 -8.06
CA SER A 277 2.50 21.23 -8.82
C SER A 277 1.60 20.78 -9.98
N ILE A 278 2.24 20.23 -11.01
CA ILE A 278 1.58 19.59 -12.14
C ILE A 278 2.24 18.24 -12.39
N SER A 279 1.48 17.26 -12.87
CA SER A 279 2.05 15.97 -13.28
C SER A 279 1.36 15.38 -14.50
N TYR A 280 2.08 14.45 -15.12
CA TYR A 280 1.55 13.54 -16.12
C TYR A 280 1.91 12.11 -15.74
N ASN A 281 0.92 11.25 -15.76
CA ASN A 281 1.04 9.87 -15.32
C ASN A 281 0.52 8.94 -16.43
N ILE A 282 1.18 7.79 -16.59
CA ILE A 282 0.78 6.69 -17.45
C ILE A 282 0.73 5.44 -16.60
N TYR A 283 -0.30 4.64 -16.79
CA TYR A 283 -0.43 3.33 -16.19
C TYR A 283 -0.91 2.33 -17.23
N ASP A 284 -0.04 1.36 -17.55
CA ASP A 284 -0.33 0.27 -18.47
C ASP A 284 -0.49 -1.00 -17.64
N SER A 285 -1.61 -1.67 -17.78
CA SER A 285 -1.89 -2.95 -17.16
C SER A 285 -2.25 -4.00 -18.20
N TYR A 286 -1.56 -5.12 -18.12
CA TYR A 286 -1.70 -6.24 -19.01
C TYR A 286 -2.27 -7.43 -18.28
N LYS A 287 -3.53 -7.78 -18.57
CA LYS A 287 -4.17 -8.98 -18.02
C LYS A 287 -3.96 -10.15 -18.97
N HIS A 288 -3.47 -11.24 -18.45
CA HIS A 288 -3.39 -12.52 -19.14
C HIS A 288 -4.22 -13.56 -18.41
N ASP A 289 -5.12 -14.18 -19.13
CA ASP A 289 -5.92 -15.32 -18.71
C ASP A 289 -6.05 -16.32 -19.86
N ASN A 290 -6.79 -17.39 -19.68
CA ASN A 290 -7.02 -18.41 -20.72
C ASN A 290 -7.82 -17.90 -21.94
N THR A 291 -8.36 -16.70 -21.91
CA THR A 291 -9.08 -16.08 -23.03
C THR A 291 -8.18 -15.23 -23.92
N GLY A 292 -6.97 -14.96 -23.46
CA GLY A 292 -5.96 -14.17 -24.17
C GLY A 292 -5.45 -13.01 -23.32
N ALA A 293 -4.64 -12.18 -23.93
CA ALA A 293 -4.06 -11.01 -23.29
C ALA A 293 -4.81 -9.75 -23.71
N VAL A 294 -5.24 -8.95 -22.73
CA VAL A 294 -5.87 -7.66 -22.93
C VAL A 294 -5.10 -6.59 -22.19
N GLU A 295 -4.87 -5.47 -22.84
CA GLU A 295 -4.18 -4.31 -22.29
C GLU A 295 -5.19 -3.22 -21.91
N GLN A 296 -4.96 -2.61 -20.75
CA GLN A 296 -5.62 -1.40 -20.31
C GLN A 296 -4.55 -0.32 -20.16
N GLU A 297 -4.72 0.80 -20.82
CA GLU A 297 -3.84 1.95 -20.72
C GLU A 297 -4.59 3.14 -20.14
N SER A 298 -4.06 3.74 -19.09
CA SER A 298 -4.59 4.93 -18.46
C SER A 298 -3.57 6.05 -18.49
N THR A 299 -4.00 7.26 -18.82
CA THR A 299 -3.19 8.46 -18.76
C THR A 299 -3.90 9.53 -17.94
N ALA A 300 -3.15 10.30 -17.18
CA ALA A 300 -3.71 11.38 -16.37
C ALA A 300 -2.85 12.64 -16.39
N ILE A 301 -3.52 13.79 -16.45
CA ILE A 301 -2.93 15.10 -16.16
C ILE A 301 -3.45 15.56 -14.82
N ASN A 302 -2.57 15.96 -13.92
CA ASN A 302 -2.92 16.42 -12.60
C ASN A 302 -2.40 17.82 -12.32
N VAL A 303 -3.15 18.55 -11.51
CA VAL A 303 -2.76 19.81 -10.90
C VAL A 303 -3.05 19.74 -9.41
N GLY A 304 -2.06 20.01 -8.57
CA GLY A 304 -2.18 20.08 -7.12
C GLY A 304 -1.83 21.47 -6.60
N TYR A 305 -2.68 22.05 -5.77
CA TYR A 305 -2.43 23.30 -5.08
C TYR A 305 -2.62 23.14 -3.57
N SER A 306 -1.52 23.33 -2.81
CA SER A 306 -1.54 23.18 -1.36
C SER A 306 -1.27 24.49 -0.66
N VAL A 307 -2.09 24.81 0.34
CA VAL A 307 -1.94 26.00 1.18
C VAL A 307 -2.40 25.73 2.61
N GLY A 308 -1.51 25.92 3.57
CA GLY A 308 -1.78 25.54 4.96
C GLY A 308 -2.01 24.02 5.06
N GLY A 309 -3.07 23.61 5.73
CA GLY A 309 -3.48 22.18 5.80
C GLY A 309 -4.49 21.76 4.72
N MET A 310 -4.68 22.56 3.65
CA MET A 310 -5.65 22.29 2.59
C MET A 310 -4.93 21.99 1.27
N THR A 311 -5.41 21.00 0.55
CA THR A 311 -4.98 20.70 -0.83
C THR A 311 -6.20 20.73 -1.75
N ILE A 312 -6.06 21.37 -2.90
CA ILE A 312 -7.02 21.34 -4.01
C ILE A 312 -6.35 20.58 -5.14
N GLY A 313 -6.95 19.47 -5.55
CA GLY A 313 -6.50 18.61 -6.62
C GLY A 313 -7.42 18.64 -7.82
N PHE A 314 -6.87 18.59 -9.01
CA PHE A 314 -7.62 18.36 -10.24
C PHE A 314 -6.92 17.28 -11.05
N GLN A 315 -7.70 16.32 -11.54
CA GLN A 315 -7.26 15.29 -12.47
C GLN A 315 -8.18 15.25 -13.68
N GLU A 316 -7.60 15.09 -14.86
CA GLU A 316 -8.25 14.63 -16.08
C GLU A 316 -7.54 13.34 -16.52
N ALA A 317 -8.30 12.24 -16.59
CA ALA A 317 -7.78 10.92 -16.93
C ALA A 317 -8.58 10.29 -18.07
N GLU A 318 -7.89 9.54 -18.93
CA GLU A 318 -8.46 8.75 -20.03
C GLU A 318 -7.94 7.32 -19.89
N THR A 319 -8.84 6.34 -20.03
CA THR A 319 -8.51 4.92 -20.01
C THR A 319 -9.02 4.24 -21.27
N SER A 320 -8.15 3.57 -21.97
CA SER A 320 -8.47 2.66 -23.08
C SER A 320 -8.37 1.21 -22.65
N GLY A 321 -9.14 0.31 -23.26
CA GLY A 321 -9.22 -1.08 -22.80
C GLY A 321 -9.81 -1.22 -21.39
N ASN A 322 -10.66 -0.27 -21.01
CA ASN A 322 -11.20 -0.17 -19.66
C ASN A 322 -11.79 -1.50 -19.17
N ASN A 323 -11.41 -1.89 -17.94
CA ASN A 323 -11.71 -3.18 -17.34
C ASN A 323 -11.35 -4.37 -18.27
N TYR A 324 -10.18 -4.26 -18.91
CA TYR A 324 -9.63 -5.24 -19.88
C TYR A 324 -10.64 -5.63 -20.98
N THR A 325 -11.45 -4.67 -21.40
CA THR A 325 -12.44 -4.88 -22.45
C THR A 325 -11.99 -4.19 -23.71
N ALA A 326 -11.78 -4.94 -24.77
CA ALA A 326 -11.33 -4.40 -26.07
C ALA A 326 -12.29 -3.32 -26.59
N ASN A 327 -11.71 -2.20 -27.08
CA ASN A 327 -12.43 -1.02 -27.56
C ASN A 327 -13.33 -0.32 -26.54
N SER A 328 -13.17 -0.57 -25.25
CA SER A 328 -13.78 0.21 -24.18
C SER A 328 -12.89 1.41 -23.86
N THR A 329 -13.50 2.58 -23.69
CA THR A 329 -12.83 3.82 -23.24
C THR A 329 -13.61 4.40 -22.08
N ASP A 330 -12.92 5.14 -21.22
CA ASP A 330 -13.52 5.92 -20.14
C ASP A 330 -12.72 7.19 -19.90
N ASP A 331 -13.42 8.33 -19.84
CA ASP A 331 -12.85 9.64 -19.55
C ASP A 331 -13.34 10.11 -18.21
N THR A 332 -12.47 10.60 -17.35
CA THR A 332 -12.86 11.07 -16.03
C THR A 332 -12.25 12.43 -15.70
N ARG A 333 -12.96 13.20 -14.92
CA ARG A 333 -12.49 14.46 -14.33
C ARG A 333 -12.84 14.47 -12.86
N THR A 334 -11.84 14.71 -12.04
CA THR A 334 -11.99 14.79 -10.59
C THR A 334 -11.45 16.12 -10.10
N LEU A 335 -12.26 16.80 -9.29
CA LEU A 335 -11.82 17.95 -8.50
C LEU A 335 -11.98 17.58 -7.03
N GLY A 336 -10.89 17.58 -6.28
CA GLY A 336 -10.87 17.27 -4.86
C GLY A 336 -10.45 18.47 -4.01
N VAL A 337 -10.97 18.54 -2.82
CA VAL A 337 -10.52 19.47 -1.77
C VAL A 337 -10.33 18.65 -0.50
N SER A 338 -9.09 18.48 -0.08
CA SER A 338 -8.75 17.79 1.15
C SER A 338 -8.25 18.75 2.22
N VAL A 339 -8.54 18.41 3.48
CA VAL A 339 -8.08 19.16 4.66
C VAL A 339 -7.57 18.17 5.68
N ALA A 340 -6.28 18.31 6.05
CA ALA A 340 -5.66 17.57 7.14
C ALA A 340 -5.64 18.41 8.43
N PHE A 341 -5.86 17.79 9.59
CA PHE A 341 -5.88 18.43 10.91
C PHE A 341 -5.33 17.52 12.02
#